data_90f64536eb6bf0f833018ba372e8b711
#
_entry.id   90f64536eb6bf0f833018ba372e8b711
#
_cell.length_a   1.000
_cell.length_b   1.000
_cell.length_c   1.000
_cell.angle_alpha   90.00
_cell.angle_beta   90.00
_cell.angle_gamma   90.00
#
_symmetry.space_group_name_H-M   'P 1'
#
loop_
_entity.id
_entity.type
_entity.pdbx_description
1 polymer ?
#
loop_
_entity_poly.entity_id
_entity_poly.type
_entity_poly.pdbx_seq_one_letter_code
_entity_poly.pdbx_strand_id
1 'polypeptide(L)'
;MKVYILALLILCLPCAVQCQTDTLVFKNKDLMIGEIKSMDNGVVTIETDYSDSDFKISWDGIEKIFSSTKYLITLSNGKRYNGKIRSIDENTIEIDSYDPENIVTLRKNRISNTEDLGGGKAQVPIEDIVYLNALDEGFWSRLSANIDLGWSLTKANNLRQLNVRSGLGYLADRWKINSSYNSLISLQNEVEDVKRTDADIAYNYFLPKDWFLSFNTTFLSNTEQLIELRTGNKVGIGKYLVHNNKTYFGLQAGVNYNNENYFDDTPSRESGEAFIGSELNMYDIGDLSLYTQVVAYPSLSESGRLRTDFRLDMKYEFFSDFYLKVGTTLNYDNRPIEGATDLDYILQTTFGWSL
;
A
#
# COMPACT_ATOMS: atom_id res chain seq x y z
N MET A 1 10.82 -38.17 -27.88
CA MET A 1 9.84 -38.48 -26.82
C MET A 1 10.47 -38.79 -25.46
N LYS A 2 11.64 -39.42 -25.33
CA LYS A 2 12.27 -39.74 -24.03
C LYS A 2 12.89 -38.52 -23.28
N VAL A 3 13.26 -37.46 -23.97
CA VAL A 3 13.89 -36.26 -23.41
C VAL A 3 12.86 -35.35 -22.69
N TYR A 4 11.63 -35.29 -23.20
CA TYR A 4 10.56 -34.48 -22.58
C TYR A 4 9.99 -35.07 -21.31
N ILE A 5 10.08 -36.40 -21.13
CA ILE A 5 9.65 -37.08 -19.89
C ILE A 5 10.66 -36.81 -18.75
N LEU A 6 11.95 -36.67 -19.07
CA LEU A 6 12.97 -36.33 -18.07
C LEU A 6 12.87 -34.87 -17.60
N ALA A 7 12.49 -33.95 -18.50
CA ALA A 7 12.25 -32.53 -18.16
C ALA A 7 11.00 -32.34 -17.27
N LEU A 8 9.96 -33.19 -17.47
CA LEU A 8 8.76 -33.14 -16.64
C LEU A 8 8.96 -33.72 -15.23
N LEU A 9 9.90 -34.67 -15.09
CA LEU A 9 10.22 -35.31 -13.79
C LEU A 9 11.05 -34.41 -12.88
N ILE A 10 11.80 -33.44 -13.42
CA ILE A 10 12.59 -32.46 -12.64
C ILE A 10 11.69 -31.38 -12.05
N LEU A 11 10.48 -31.16 -12.58
CA LEU A 11 9.52 -30.18 -12.05
C LEU A 11 8.76 -30.65 -10.79
N CYS A 12 8.91 -31.92 -10.39
CA CYS A 12 8.23 -32.52 -9.24
C CYS A 12 9.16 -32.79 -8.05
N LEU A 13 10.24 -32.00 -7.90
CA LEU A 13 10.94 -32.03 -6.63
C LEU A 13 10.05 -31.35 -5.57
N PRO A 14 9.56 -32.06 -4.54
CA PRO A 14 8.87 -31.42 -3.45
C PRO A 14 9.89 -30.48 -2.79
N CYS A 15 9.70 -29.17 -2.90
CA CYS A 15 10.29 -28.24 -1.95
C CYS A 15 9.73 -28.67 -0.58
N ALA A 16 10.53 -29.29 0.23
CA ALA A 16 10.24 -29.45 1.65
C ALA A 16 10.28 -28.03 2.25
N VAL A 17 9.15 -27.35 2.20
CA VAL A 17 8.93 -26.12 2.94
C VAL A 17 9.00 -26.54 4.41
N GLN A 18 10.08 -26.17 5.10
CA GLN A 18 10.09 -26.24 6.55
C GLN A 18 9.06 -25.25 7.03
N CYS A 19 7.90 -25.74 7.40
CA CYS A 19 6.86 -24.96 8.06
C CYS A 19 7.44 -24.45 9.38
N GLN A 20 7.84 -23.19 9.41
CA GLN A 20 8.20 -22.49 10.64
C GLN A 20 6.86 -22.15 11.30
N THR A 21 6.55 -22.80 12.41
CA THR A 21 5.30 -22.54 13.14
C THR A 21 5.51 -21.42 14.13
N ASP A 22 4.75 -20.36 13.94
CA ASP A 22 4.67 -19.24 14.88
C ASP A 22 3.46 -19.47 15.83
N THR A 23 3.49 -18.84 16.98
CA THR A 23 2.43 -18.95 17.97
C THR A 23 1.96 -17.58 18.42
N LEU A 24 0.66 -17.34 18.27
CA LEU A 24 -0.04 -16.20 18.84
C LEU A 24 -0.79 -16.63 20.10
N VAL A 25 -0.67 -15.86 21.17
CA VAL A 25 -1.46 -16.01 22.40
C VAL A 25 -2.38 -14.81 22.48
N PHE A 26 -3.68 -15.06 22.55
CA PHE A 26 -4.69 -14.01 22.65
C PHE A 26 -4.92 -13.58 24.10
N LYS A 27 -5.52 -12.40 24.30
CA LYS A 27 -5.87 -11.88 25.63
C LYS A 27 -6.83 -12.79 26.41
N ASN A 28 -7.65 -13.59 25.73
CA ASN A 28 -8.50 -14.61 26.33
C ASN A 28 -7.76 -15.92 26.63
N LYS A 29 -6.42 -15.97 26.39
CA LYS A 29 -5.51 -17.11 26.57
C LYS A 29 -5.68 -18.24 25.52
N ASP A 30 -6.49 -18.06 24.50
CA ASP A 30 -6.52 -18.95 23.34
C ASP A 30 -5.18 -18.89 22.58
N LEU A 31 -4.89 -19.95 21.85
CA LEU A 31 -3.66 -20.08 21.07
C LEU A 31 -4.01 -20.27 19.59
N MET A 32 -3.26 -19.59 18.73
CA MET A 32 -3.26 -19.88 17.30
C MET A 32 -1.84 -20.20 16.87
N ILE A 33 -1.69 -21.31 16.16
CA ILE A 33 -0.43 -21.81 15.63
C ILE A 33 -0.51 -21.76 14.11
N GLY A 34 0.47 -21.16 13.46
CA GLY A 34 0.52 -21.03 12.00
C GLY A 34 1.75 -20.26 11.58
N GLU A 35 1.76 -19.79 10.35
CA GLU A 35 2.81 -18.95 9.79
C GLU A 35 2.32 -17.50 9.71
N ILE A 36 2.94 -16.61 10.48
CA ILE A 36 2.62 -15.18 10.42
C ILE A 36 3.27 -14.60 9.16
N LYS A 37 2.45 -14.19 8.21
CA LYS A 37 2.89 -13.58 6.95
C LYS A 37 3.25 -12.12 7.13
N SER A 38 2.37 -11.37 7.77
CA SER A 38 2.52 -9.93 7.94
C SER A 38 1.67 -9.38 9.07
N MET A 39 2.01 -8.20 9.53
CA MET A 39 1.14 -7.32 10.31
C MET A 39 1.24 -5.92 9.72
N ASP A 40 0.13 -5.38 9.32
CA ASP A 40 0.01 -4.02 8.81
C ASP A 40 -1.37 -3.48 9.19
N ASN A 41 -1.47 -2.17 9.41
CA ASN A 41 -2.73 -1.51 9.76
C ASN A 41 -3.40 -2.11 11.00
N GLY A 42 -2.62 -2.60 11.96
CA GLY A 42 -3.13 -3.24 13.17
C GLY A 42 -3.75 -4.63 12.96
N VAL A 43 -3.55 -5.25 11.80
CA VAL A 43 -4.07 -6.58 11.46
C VAL A 43 -2.93 -7.53 11.15
N VAL A 44 -2.88 -8.64 11.87
CA VAL A 44 -1.98 -9.78 11.59
C VAL A 44 -2.63 -10.71 10.60
N THR A 45 -1.90 -11.09 9.58
CA THR A 45 -2.26 -12.15 8.64
C THR A 45 -1.48 -13.40 8.98
N ILE A 46 -2.17 -14.49 9.27
CA ILE A 46 -1.58 -15.79 9.62
C ILE A 46 -2.19 -16.91 8.79
N GLU A 47 -1.33 -17.72 8.18
CA GLU A 47 -1.69 -18.94 7.47
C GLU A 47 -1.66 -20.13 8.43
N THR A 48 -2.60 -21.05 8.31
CA THR A 48 -2.67 -22.28 9.09
C THR A 48 -2.98 -23.47 8.18
N ASP A 49 -2.52 -24.66 8.55
CA ASP A 49 -2.80 -25.90 7.81
C ASP A 49 -4.30 -26.30 7.81
N TYR A 50 -5.13 -25.57 8.53
CA TYR A 50 -6.55 -25.91 8.74
C TYR A 50 -7.51 -25.00 7.97
N SER A 51 -7.00 -24.07 7.17
CA SER A 51 -7.82 -23.13 6.41
C SER A 51 -7.23 -22.88 5.02
N ASP A 52 -8.10 -22.88 4.00
CA ASP A 52 -7.72 -22.55 2.62
C ASP A 52 -7.43 -21.03 2.43
N SER A 53 -7.75 -20.22 3.42
CA SER A 53 -7.50 -18.78 3.43
C SER A 53 -6.84 -18.34 4.72
N ASP A 54 -6.03 -17.27 4.63
CA ASP A 54 -5.37 -16.68 5.78
C ASP A 54 -6.36 -16.07 6.75
N PHE A 55 -6.09 -16.23 8.05
CA PHE A 55 -6.82 -15.53 9.10
C PHE A 55 -6.30 -14.11 9.26
N LYS A 56 -7.23 -13.17 9.46
CA LYS A 56 -6.96 -11.78 9.78
C LYS A 56 -7.33 -11.52 11.23
N ILE A 57 -6.36 -11.10 12.02
CA ILE A 57 -6.47 -11.00 13.47
C ILE A 57 -6.07 -9.60 13.89
N SER A 58 -6.92 -8.94 14.70
CA SER A 58 -6.59 -7.64 15.28
C SER A 58 -5.38 -7.74 16.19
N TRP A 59 -4.37 -6.87 16.00
CA TRP A 59 -3.18 -6.77 16.84
C TRP A 59 -3.53 -6.50 18.29
N ASP A 60 -4.55 -5.69 18.53
CA ASP A 60 -5.03 -5.38 19.87
C ASP A 60 -5.56 -6.61 20.64
N GLY A 61 -5.91 -7.70 19.95
CA GLY A 61 -6.35 -8.97 20.55
C GLY A 61 -5.20 -9.86 21.01
N ILE A 62 -3.97 -9.58 20.59
CA ILE A 62 -2.80 -10.41 20.86
C ILE A 62 -2.15 -9.99 22.16
N GLU A 63 -1.84 -10.97 23.01
CA GLU A 63 -1.10 -10.76 24.26
C GLU A 63 0.38 -11.13 24.11
N LYS A 64 0.67 -12.24 23.41
CA LYS A 64 2.06 -12.69 23.20
C LYS A 64 2.24 -13.25 21.80
N ILE A 65 3.46 -13.12 21.31
CA ILE A 65 3.90 -13.65 20.03
C ILE A 65 5.23 -14.39 20.20
N PHE A 66 5.33 -15.57 19.62
CA PHE A 66 6.55 -16.38 19.58
C PHE A 66 6.79 -16.80 18.14
N SER A 67 7.91 -16.38 17.57
CA SER A 67 8.26 -16.72 16.20
C SER A 67 9.73 -17.04 16.05
N SER A 68 10.01 -18.01 15.21
CA SER A 68 11.34 -18.31 14.72
C SER A 68 11.62 -17.69 13.35
N THR A 69 10.61 -17.14 12.72
CA THR A 69 10.69 -16.43 11.44
C THR A 69 11.41 -15.09 11.61
N LYS A 70 12.17 -14.69 10.60
CA LYS A 70 12.74 -13.35 10.52
C LYS A 70 11.73 -12.38 9.92
N TYR A 71 11.61 -11.21 10.51
CA TYR A 71 10.70 -10.15 10.02
C TYR A 71 11.45 -8.86 9.75
N LEU A 72 10.97 -8.12 8.76
CA LEU A 72 11.13 -6.68 8.73
C LEU A 72 10.15 -6.08 9.73
N ILE A 73 10.66 -5.42 10.74
CA ILE A 73 9.91 -4.86 11.86
C ILE A 73 10.01 -3.34 11.77
N THR A 74 8.89 -2.63 11.80
CA THR A 74 8.89 -1.17 11.91
C THR A 74 8.21 -0.79 13.22
N LEU A 75 8.84 0.12 13.97
CA LEU A 75 8.27 0.68 15.20
C LEU A 75 7.59 2.03 14.93
N SER A 76 6.71 2.42 15.85
CA SER A 76 5.98 3.70 15.85
C SER A 76 6.86 4.95 15.78
N ASN A 77 8.14 4.82 16.14
CA ASN A 77 9.16 5.89 16.04
C ASN A 77 9.97 5.85 14.72
N GLY A 78 9.54 5.03 13.75
CA GLY A 78 10.16 4.85 12.44
C GLY A 78 11.47 4.04 12.44
N LYS A 79 11.87 3.45 13.58
CA LYS A 79 13.00 2.52 13.59
C LYS A 79 12.62 1.22 12.91
N ARG A 80 13.56 0.65 12.18
CA ARG A 80 13.40 -0.62 11.48
C ARG A 80 14.43 -1.63 11.94
N TYR A 81 14.00 -2.87 12.09
CA TYR A 81 14.83 -4.01 12.48
C TYR A 81 14.58 -5.18 11.53
N ASN A 82 15.61 -5.95 11.28
CA ASN A 82 15.51 -7.25 10.65
C ASN A 82 15.85 -8.30 11.68
N GLY A 83 14.89 -9.08 12.13
CA GLY A 83 15.13 -10.01 13.21
C GLY A 83 13.96 -10.89 13.56
N LYS A 84 14.19 -11.76 14.53
CA LYS A 84 13.15 -12.59 15.14
C LYS A 84 12.49 -11.85 16.29
N ILE A 85 11.24 -12.20 16.56
CA ILE A 85 10.45 -11.60 17.64
C ILE A 85 10.02 -12.66 18.65
N ARG A 86 10.06 -12.30 19.91
CA ARG A 86 9.57 -13.13 20.99
C ARG A 86 9.07 -12.29 22.15
N SER A 87 7.88 -12.55 22.63
CA SER A 87 7.39 -11.94 23.88
C SER A 87 8.16 -12.43 25.09
N ILE A 88 8.61 -11.50 25.92
CA ILE A 88 9.22 -11.77 27.23
C ILE A 88 8.15 -11.79 28.29
N ASP A 89 7.23 -10.84 28.23
CA ASP A 89 6.07 -10.71 29.10
C ASP A 89 4.81 -10.29 28.29
N GLU A 90 3.76 -9.87 28.97
CA GLU A 90 2.48 -9.51 28.34
C GLU A 90 2.56 -8.22 27.48
N ASN A 91 3.53 -7.35 27.74
CA ASN A 91 3.63 -6.04 27.09
C ASN A 91 4.95 -5.84 26.35
N THR A 92 5.94 -6.73 26.52
CA THR A 92 7.30 -6.54 26.03
C THR A 92 7.71 -7.62 25.04
N ILE A 93 8.19 -7.19 23.88
CA ILE A 93 8.76 -8.05 22.85
C ILE A 93 10.28 -7.85 22.78
N GLU A 94 11.02 -8.94 22.78
CA GLU A 94 12.43 -8.98 22.41
C GLU A 94 12.55 -9.15 20.89
N ILE A 95 13.31 -8.25 20.27
CA ILE A 95 13.73 -8.34 18.88
C ILE A 95 15.19 -8.78 18.87
N ASP A 96 15.46 -9.93 18.26
CA ASP A 96 16.81 -10.43 18.03
C ASP A 96 17.25 -10.04 16.60
N SER A 97 17.94 -8.90 16.50
CA SER A 97 18.30 -8.28 15.22
C SER A 97 19.62 -8.83 14.70
N TYR A 98 19.63 -9.17 13.40
CA TYR A 98 20.80 -9.67 12.69
C TYR A 98 21.53 -8.59 11.86
N ASP A 99 21.09 -7.33 11.93
CA ASP A 99 21.69 -6.24 11.15
C ASP A 99 22.84 -5.59 11.92
N PRO A 100 24.10 -5.78 11.50
CA PRO A 100 25.27 -5.18 12.17
C PRO A 100 25.30 -3.64 12.11
N GLU A 101 24.66 -3.01 11.10
CA GLU A 101 24.60 -1.56 10.96
C GLU A 101 23.67 -0.92 11.99
N ASN A 102 22.60 -1.60 12.38
CA ASN A 102 21.70 -1.14 13.43
C ASN A 102 22.34 -1.18 14.82
N ILE A 103 23.29 -2.07 15.07
CA ILE A 103 24.04 -2.13 16.34
C ILE A 103 24.79 -0.82 16.63
N VAL A 104 25.28 -0.14 15.60
CA VAL A 104 26.00 1.13 15.75
C VAL A 104 25.05 2.29 16.06
N THR A 105 23.82 2.24 15.52
CA THR A 105 22.81 3.28 15.74
C THR A 105 22.18 3.15 17.13
N LEU A 106 22.00 1.93 17.63
CA LEU A 106 21.45 1.64 18.97
C LEU A 106 22.34 2.21 20.12
N ARG A 107 23.65 2.27 19.93
CA ARG A 107 24.58 2.82 20.93
C ARG A 107 24.50 4.35 21.12
N LYS A 108 23.87 5.07 20.19
CA LYS A 108 23.93 6.54 20.14
C LYS A 108 22.66 7.27 20.61
N ASN A 109 21.50 6.60 20.74
CA ASN A 109 20.23 7.25 21.06
C ASN A 109 19.57 6.68 22.32
N ARG A 110 19.89 7.29 23.46
CA ARG A 110 19.28 7.06 24.77
C ARG A 110 17.97 7.81 24.97
N ILE A 111 17.10 7.94 23.96
CA ILE A 111 15.83 8.66 24.07
C ILE A 111 14.75 7.88 23.29
N SER A 112 14.33 6.78 23.86
CA SER A 112 13.02 6.12 23.65
C SER A 112 12.93 4.96 24.61
N ASN A 113 11.72 4.50 24.95
CA ASN A 113 11.45 3.35 25.80
C ASN A 113 12.00 2.00 25.28
N THR A 114 12.95 2.05 24.34
CA THR A 114 13.63 0.89 23.76
C THR A 114 14.91 0.64 24.56
N GLU A 115 14.96 -0.42 25.32
CA GLU A 115 16.19 -0.88 25.99
C GLU A 115 17.05 -1.66 24.98
N ASP A 116 18.23 -1.12 24.67
CA ASP A 116 19.27 -1.83 23.94
C ASP A 116 20.08 -2.66 24.93
N LEU A 117 19.91 -3.97 24.86
CA LEU A 117 20.61 -4.93 25.71
C LEU A 117 22.04 -5.21 25.27
N GLY A 118 22.47 -4.65 24.11
CA GLY A 118 23.75 -5.03 23.48
C GLY A 118 23.66 -6.38 22.77
N GLY A 119 24.58 -6.64 21.84
CA GLY A 119 24.60 -7.92 21.10
C GLY A 119 23.53 -8.10 20.03
N GLY A 120 22.86 -7.00 19.59
CA GLY A 120 21.84 -7.06 18.56
C GLY A 120 20.41 -7.31 19.07
N LYS A 121 20.18 -7.27 20.37
CA LYS A 121 18.87 -7.44 21.00
C LYS A 121 18.26 -6.12 21.43
N ALA A 122 16.98 -5.94 21.14
CA ALA A 122 16.21 -4.78 21.57
C ALA A 122 14.92 -5.24 22.27
N GLN A 123 14.52 -4.55 23.33
CA GLN A 123 13.22 -4.74 23.96
C GLN A 123 12.33 -3.55 23.67
N VAL A 124 11.11 -3.85 23.22
CA VAL A 124 10.12 -2.84 22.81
C VAL A 124 8.73 -3.21 23.33
N PRO A 125 7.88 -2.21 23.65
CA PRO A 125 6.47 -2.48 23.89
C PRO A 125 5.81 -3.13 22.67
N ILE A 126 4.91 -4.08 22.88
CA ILE A 126 4.17 -4.74 21.80
C ILE A 126 3.35 -3.72 20.97
N GLU A 127 2.82 -2.69 21.60
CA GLU A 127 2.05 -1.60 20.98
C GLU A 127 2.88 -0.72 20.05
N ASP A 128 4.20 -0.67 20.24
CA ASP A 128 5.13 0.11 19.42
C ASP A 128 5.45 -0.58 18.08
N ILE A 129 5.13 -1.85 17.91
CA ILE A 129 5.29 -2.55 16.63
C ILE A 129 4.10 -2.17 15.73
N VAL A 130 4.38 -1.47 14.64
CA VAL A 130 3.35 -0.99 13.70
C VAL A 130 3.36 -1.74 12.36
N TYR A 131 4.43 -2.49 12.11
CA TYR A 131 4.56 -3.26 10.88
C TYR A 131 5.45 -4.48 11.08
N LEU A 132 5.00 -5.64 10.59
CA LEU A 132 5.78 -6.86 10.45
C LEU A 132 5.59 -7.42 9.04
N ASN A 133 6.66 -7.88 8.44
CA ASN A 133 6.58 -8.65 7.20
C ASN A 133 7.61 -9.77 7.26
N ALA A 134 7.19 -10.99 7.05
CA ALA A 134 8.07 -12.15 7.04
C ALA A 134 9.15 -11.97 5.98
N LEU A 135 10.40 -12.16 6.39
CA LEU A 135 11.58 -12.11 5.54
C LEU A 135 12.08 -13.52 5.31
N ASP A 136 11.40 -14.29 4.49
CA ASP A 136 11.96 -15.52 3.97
C ASP A 136 13.16 -15.21 3.10
N GLU A 137 14.15 -16.12 3.07
CA GLU A 137 15.40 -15.93 2.34
C GLU A 137 15.19 -16.03 0.82
N GLY A 138 14.23 -15.25 0.24
CA GLY A 138 13.94 -15.32 -1.17
C GLY A 138 13.36 -14.04 -1.78
N PHE A 139 13.58 -13.87 -3.08
CA PHE A 139 12.99 -12.80 -3.87
C PHE A 139 11.44 -12.87 -3.84
N TRP A 140 10.90 -14.08 -3.86
CA TRP A 140 9.46 -14.32 -4.02
C TRP A 140 8.63 -13.94 -2.79
N SER A 141 9.18 -14.09 -1.58
CA SER A 141 8.50 -13.72 -0.34
C SER A 141 8.33 -12.21 -0.15
N ARG A 142 9.13 -11.43 -0.89
CA ARG A 142 9.10 -9.96 -0.88
C ARG A 142 8.30 -9.37 -2.04
N LEU A 143 7.81 -10.23 -2.93
CA LEU A 143 7.06 -9.86 -4.12
C LEU A 143 5.56 -10.03 -3.85
N SER A 144 4.79 -8.99 -4.12
CA SER A 144 3.34 -9.06 -4.19
C SER A 144 2.87 -8.81 -5.60
N ALA A 145 1.93 -9.59 -6.09
CA ALA A 145 1.35 -9.43 -7.42
C ALA A 145 -0.13 -9.78 -7.38
N ASN A 146 -0.93 -8.97 -8.04
CA ASN A 146 -2.34 -9.25 -8.27
C ASN A 146 -2.74 -8.88 -9.68
N ILE A 147 -3.73 -9.59 -10.21
CA ILE A 147 -4.35 -9.26 -11.49
C ILE A 147 -5.86 -9.53 -11.38
N ASP A 148 -6.65 -8.54 -11.75
CA ASP A 148 -8.09 -8.61 -11.76
C ASP A 148 -8.60 -8.33 -13.16
N LEU A 149 -9.50 -9.17 -13.64
CA LEU A 149 -10.15 -9.05 -14.94
C LEU A 149 -11.66 -8.96 -14.72
N GLY A 150 -12.25 -7.86 -15.14
CA GLY A 150 -13.68 -7.65 -15.08
C GLY A 150 -14.25 -7.45 -16.49
N TRP A 151 -15.30 -8.14 -16.79
CA TRP A 151 -16.03 -7.93 -18.03
C TRP A 151 -17.53 -7.77 -17.74
N SER A 152 -18.19 -6.90 -18.50
CA SER A 152 -19.64 -6.70 -18.43
C SER A 152 -20.22 -6.59 -19.84
N LEU A 153 -21.33 -7.30 -20.08
CA LEU A 153 -22.10 -7.24 -21.32
C LEU A 153 -23.55 -6.91 -20.98
N THR A 154 -24.02 -5.78 -21.48
CA THR A 154 -25.41 -5.37 -21.28
C THR A 154 -26.09 -5.26 -22.64
N LYS A 155 -27.18 -6.00 -22.82
CA LYS A 155 -27.94 -6.01 -24.10
C LYS A 155 -28.56 -4.65 -24.42
N ALA A 156 -28.95 -3.90 -23.40
CA ALA A 156 -29.41 -2.54 -23.58
C ALA A 156 -28.27 -1.67 -24.12
N ASN A 157 -28.47 -1.03 -25.26
CA ASN A 157 -27.49 -0.21 -25.99
C ASN A 157 -26.20 -0.94 -26.38
N ASN A 158 -26.19 -2.29 -26.34
CA ASN A 158 -25.04 -3.12 -26.66
C ASN A 158 -23.75 -2.71 -25.92
N LEU A 159 -23.90 -2.32 -24.64
CA LEU A 159 -22.79 -1.89 -23.81
C LEU A 159 -21.87 -3.07 -23.47
N ARG A 160 -20.59 -2.90 -23.77
CA ARG A 160 -19.51 -3.85 -23.49
C ARG A 160 -18.45 -3.12 -22.68
N GLN A 161 -18.13 -3.65 -21.52
CA GLN A 161 -17.07 -3.08 -20.69
C GLN A 161 -16.03 -4.15 -20.36
N LEU A 162 -14.77 -3.74 -20.46
CA LEU A 162 -13.61 -4.51 -20.01
C LEU A 162 -12.84 -3.68 -19.01
N ASN A 163 -12.58 -4.25 -17.85
CA ASN A 163 -11.74 -3.65 -16.83
C ASN A 163 -10.58 -4.61 -16.53
N VAL A 164 -9.37 -4.11 -16.60
CA VAL A 164 -8.14 -4.83 -16.26
C VAL A 164 -7.44 -4.06 -15.17
N ARG A 165 -7.16 -4.70 -14.03
CA ARG A 165 -6.35 -4.13 -12.96
C ARG A 165 -5.20 -5.07 -12.64
N SER A 166 -4.03 -4.52 -12.44
CA SER A 166 -2.90 -5.29 -11.93
C SER A 166 -2.06 -4.45 -10.98
N GLY A 167 -1.46 -5.11 -10.02
CA GLY A 167 -0.51 -4.54 -9.09
C GLY A 167 0.71 -5.44 -8.95
N LEU A 168 1.87 -4.81 -8.83
CA LEU A 168 3.13 -5.47 -8.56
C LEU A 168 3.85 -4.67 -7.48
N GLY A 169 4.26 -5.33 -6.41
CA GLY A 169 4.98 -4.71 -5.32
C GLY A 169 6.21 -5.52 -4.94
N TYR A 170 7.27 -4.85 -4.55
CA TYR A 170 8.44 -5.46 -3.94
C TYR A 170 8.85 -4.65 -2.73
N LEU A 171 9.02 -5.34 -1.59
CA LEU A 171 9.41 -4.73 -0.34
C LEU A 171 10.81 -5.20 0.06
N ALA A 172 11.74 -4.24 0.20
CA ALA A 172 13.06 -4.46 0.77
C ALA A 172 13.17 -3.80 2.15
N ASP A 173 14.29 -4.02 2.82
CA ASP A 173 14.52 -3.55 4.20
C ASP A 173 14.35 -2.03 4.37
N ARG A 174 14.80 -1.26 3.39
CA ARG A 174 14.78 0.22 3.44
C ARG A 174 14.05 0.89 2.30
N TRP A 175 13.51 0.12 1.36
CA TRP A 175 12.78 0.69 0.22
C TRP A 175 11.66 -0.24 -0.22
N LYS A 176 10.68 0.34 -0.88
CA LYS A 176 9.66 -0.41 -1.60
C LYS A 176 9.45 0.18 -2.99
N ILE A 177 9.11 -0.68 -3.92
CA ILE A 177 8.60 -0.29 -5.22
C ILE A 177 7.22 -0.91 -5.40
N ASN A 178 6.28 -0.10 -5.87
CA ASN A 178 4.96 -0.55 -6.26
C ASN A 178 4.69 -0.08 -7.68
N SER A 179 4.00 -0.89 -8.44
CA SER A 179 3.47 -0.51 -9.74
C SER A 179 2.01 -0.90 -9.80
N SER A 180 1.18 -0.04 -10.34
CA SER A 180 -0.21 -0.34 -10.63
C SER A 180 -0.53 -0.06 -12.11
N TYR A 181 -1.48 -0.80 -12.62
CA TYR A 181 -2.05 -0.61 -13.94
C TYR A 181 -3.55 -0.83 -13.86
N ASN A 182 -4.31 0.11 -14.36
CA ASN A 182 -5.76 0.03 -14.45
C ASN A 182 -6.20 0.49 -15.83
N SER A 183 -6.99 -0.32 -16.54
CA SER A 183 -7.53 0.02 -17.85
C SER A 183 -9.02 -0.29 -17.88
N LEU A 184 -9.80 0.70 -18.26
CA LEU A 184 -11.23 0.61 -18.51
C LEU A 184 -11.50 0.90 -20.01
N ILE A 185 -12.17 -0.02 -20.67
CA ILE A 185 -12.68 0.15 -22.02
C ILE A 185 -14.19 -0.03 -21.96
N SER A 186 -14.93 0.97 -22.40
CA SER A 186 -16.39 0.94 -22.49
C SER A 186 -16.83 1.28 -23.91
N LEU A 187 -17.46 0.33 -24.55
CA LEU A 187 -17.95 0.42 -25.92
C LEU A 187 -19.48 0.35 -25.92
N GLN A 188 -20.10 1.28 -26.60
CA GLN A 188 -21.58 1.38 -26.69
C GLN A 188 -21.98 1.78 -28.10
N ASN A 189 -23.11 1.27 -28.59
CA ASN A 189 -23.61 1.68 -29.92
C ASN A 189 -23.99 3.16 -29.91
N GLU A 190 -23.64 3.87 -30.98
CA GLU A 190 -24.01 5.29 -31.23
C GLU A 190 -23.42 6.29 -30.20
N VAL A 191 -22.44 5.89 -29.39
CA VAL A 191 -21.73 6.73 -28.42
C VAL A 191 -20.23 6.54 -28.65
N GLU A 192 -19.45 7.58 -28.44
CA GLU A 192 -17.99 7.50 -28.51
C GLU A 192 -17.44 6.51 -27.48
N ASP A 193 -16.42 5.78 -27.90
CA ASP A 193 -15.74 4.82 -27.04
C ASP A 193 -15.05 5.51 -25.87
N VAL A 194 -15.35 5.09 -24.63
CA VAL A 194 -14.63 5.55 -23.45
C VAL A 194 -13.48 4.59 -23.18
N LYS A 195 -12.26 5.11 -23.25
CA LYS A 195 -11.02 4.39 -22.96
C LYS A 195 -10.21 5.19 -21.95
N ARG A 196 -9.94 4.58 -20.81
CA ARG A 196 -9.10 5.17 -19.77
C ARG A 196 -8.05 4.15 -19.33
N THR A 197 -6.81 4.57 -19.29
CA THR A 197 -5.70 3.78 -18.77
C THR A 197 -4.89 4.64 -17.81
N ASP A 198 -4.76 4.16 -16.58
CA ASP A 198 -3.93 4.74 -15.54
C ASP A 198 -2.83 3.72 -15.21
N ALA A 199 -1.60 4.16 -15.13
CA ALA A 199 -0.49 3.36 -14.63
C ALA A 199 0.43 4.19 -13.77
N ASP A 200 1.04 3.57 -12.76
CA ASP A 200 2.04 4.23 -11.94
C ASP A 200 3.17 3.29 -11.52
N ILE A 201 4.32 3.89 -11.26
CA ILE A 201 5.47 3.25 -10.63
C ILE A 201 5.93 4.15 -9.50
N ALA A 202 5.83 3.67 -8.27
CA ALA A 202 6.22 4.41 -7.08
C ALA A 202 7.38 3.71 -6.36
N TYR A 203 8.46 4.44 -6.14
CA TYR A 203 9.60 4.03 -5.33
C TYR A 203 9.68 4.89 -4.08
N ASN A 204 9.75 4.24 -2.91
CA ASN A 204 9.93 4.92 -1.63
C ASN A 204 11.16 4.38 -0.92
N TYR A 205 12.04 5.28 -0.50
CA TYR A 205 13.19 4.96 0.34
C TYR A 205 12.96 5.49 1.75
N PHE A 206 12.95 4.61 2.73
CA PHE A 206 12.64 4.93 4.12
C PHE A 206 13.90 5.34 4.88
N LEU A 207 13.78 6.46 5.57
CA LEU A 207 14.82 7.06 6.38
C LEU A 207 14.46 6.94 7.87
N PRO A 208 15.42 7.09 8.79
CA PRO A 208 15.14 7.13 10.23
C PRO A 208 14.14 8.22 10.60
N LYS A 209 13.37 8.01 11.69
CA LYS A 209 12.39 8.95 12.26
C LYS A 209 11.22 9.24 11.32
N ASP A 210 10.73 8.20 10.65
CA ASP A 210 9.57 8.22 9.74
C ASP A 210 9.68 9.19 8.54
N TRP A 211 10.88 9.62 8.18
CA TRP A 211 11.12 10.30 6.93
C TRP A 211 11.18 9.32 5.77
N PHE A 212 10.79 9.74 4.59
CA PHE A 212 10.95 8.96 3.36
C PHE A 212 11.23 9.88 2.16
N LEU A 213 11.96 9.33 1.20
CA LEU A 213 12.11 9.91 -0.13
C LEU A 213 11.16 9.15 -1.06
N SER A 214 10.47 9.88 -1.93
CA SER A 214 9.56 9.30 -2.91
C SER A 214 9.96 9.68 -4.33
N PHE A 215 9.89 8.72 -5.22
CA PHE A 215 9.92 8.91 -6.66
C PHE A 215 8.71 8.20 -7.25
N ASN A 216 7.93 8.90 -8.06
CA ASN A 216 6.74 8.33 -8.66
C ASN A 216 6.60 8.80 -10.10
N THR A 217 6.42 7.87 -11.02
CA THR A 217 6.06 8.14 -12.41
C THR A 217 4.64 7.66 -12.65
N THR A 218 3.81 8.55 -13.17
CA THR A 218 2.41 8.25 -13.50
C THR A 218 2.19 8.39 -15.01
N PHE A 219 1.31 7.55 -15.54
CA PHE A 219 0.86 7.57 -16.93
C PHE A 219 -0.66 7.59 -16.94
N LEU A 220 -1.25 8.48 -17.71
CA LEU A 220 -2.69 8.57 -17.91
C LEU A 220 -2.99 8.71 -19.40
N SER A 221 -3.92 7.90 -19.89
CA SER A 221 -4.61 8.10 -21.16
C SER A 221 -6.10 8.12 -20.91
N ASN A 222 -6.82 9.12 -21.46
CA ASN A 222 -8.25 9.28 -21.22
C ASN A 222 -8.92 9.98 -22.39
N THR A 223 -9.80 9.27 -23.09
CA THR A 223 -10.52 9.80 -24.25
C THR A 223 -11.49 10.92 -23.90
N GLU A 224 -12.14 10.86 -22.71
CA GLU A 224 -13.09 11.89 -22.28
C GLU A 224 -12.41 13.23 -21.93
N GLN A 225 -11.12 13.17 -21.52
CA GLN A 225 -10.30 14.36 -21.27
C GLN A 225 -9.47 14.78 -22.48
N LEU A 226 -9.63 14.09 -23.62
CA LEU A 226 -8.84 14.25 -24.82
C LEU A 226 -7.32 14.05 -24.59
N ILE A 227 -6.93 13.36 -23.52
CA ILE A 227 -5.54 13.10 -23.17
C ILE A 227 -5.10 11.79 -23.83
N GLU A 228 -4.23 11.88 -24.83
CA GLU A 228 -3.59 10.70 -25.44
C GLU A 228 -2.61 10.07 -24.46
N LEU A 229 -1.72 10.90 -23.89
CA LEU A 229 -0.78 10.48 -22.86
C LEU A 229 -0.36 11.66 -21.97
N ARG A 230 -0.63 11.54 -20.67
CA ARG A 230 -0.03 12.40 -19.65
C ARG A 230 1.01 11.59 -18.89
N THR A 231 2.21 12.12 -18.79
CA THR A 231 3.29 11.55 -18.00
C THR A 231 3.66 12.53 -16.89
N GLY A 232 3.55 12.10 -15.64
CA GLY A 232 3.95 12.87 -14.46
C GLY A 232 5.15 12.21 -13.77
N ASN A 233 6.20 12.97 -13.49
CA ASN A 233 7.38 12.49 -12.76
C ASN A 233 7.55 13.31 -11.49
N LYS A 234 7.28 12.69 -10.34
CA LYS A 234 7.34 13.32 -9.01
C LYS A 234 8.56 12.85 -8.25
N VAL A 235 9.26 13.79 -7.64
CA VAL A 235 10.33 13.53 -6.68
C VAL A 235 10.06 14.36 -5.43
N GLY A 236 10.04 13.71 -4.28
CA GLY A 236 9.69 14.39 -3.04
C GLY A 236 10.31 13.79 -1.79
N ILE A 237 10.10 14.48 -0.71
CA ILE A 237 10.40 14.06 0.64
C ILE A 237 9.11 14.13 1.47
N GLY A 238 8.91 13.13 2.31
CA GLY A 238 7.77 13.10 3.21
C GLY A 238 8.16 12.64 4.60
N LYS A 239 7.22 12.81 5.52
CA LYS A 239 7.34 12.36 6.90
C LYS A 239 5.99 11.90 7.40
N TYR A 240 5.94 10.73 8.04
CA TYR A 240 4.82 10.35 8.87
C TYR A 240 4.90 11.11 10.20
N LEU A 241 3.86 11.88 10.50
CA LEU A 241 3.71 12.64 11.75
C LEU A 241 3.01 11.83 12.82
N VAL A 242 2.11 10.94 12.40
CA VAL A 242 1.48 9.90 13.22
C VAL A 242 1.68 8.57 12.52
N HIS A 243 2.19 7.60 13.24
CA HIS A 243 2.46 6.26 12.73
C HIS A 243 2.24 5.24 13.85
N ASN A 244 1.04 4.72 13.94
CA ASN A 244 0.68 3.70 14.91
C ASN A 244 -0.27 2.66 14.29
N ASN A 245 -0.67 1.66 15.06
CA ASN A 245 -1.51 0.56 14.57
C ASN A 245 -2.93 0.97 14.17
N LYS A 246 -3.36 2.19 14.45
CA LYS A 246 -4.71 2.70 14.13
C LYS A 246 -4.70 3.86 13.14
N THR A 247 -3.56 4.55 13.01
CA THR A 247 -3.53 5.78 12.22
C THR A 247 -2.16 6.02 11.61
N TYR A 248 -2.14 6.30 10.31
CA TYR A 248 -1.02 6.92 9.63
C TYR A 248 -1.44 8.32 9.17
N PHE A 249 -0.65 9.32 9.55
CA PHE A 249 -0.79 10.67 9.01
C PHE A 249 0.56 11.15 8.50
N GLY A 250 0.65 11.37 7.20
CA GLY A 250 1.86 11.77 6.50
C GLY A 250 1.69 13.09 5.75
N LEU A 251 2.76 13.85 5.70
CA LEU A 251 2.92 15.01 4.82
C LEU A 251 4.07 14.76 3.85
N GLN A 252 3.93 15.24 2.63
CA GLN A 252 4.98 15.18 1.62
C GLN A 252 5.01 16.45 0.78
N ALA A 253 6.18 16.77 0.27
CA ALA A 253 6.36 17.90 -0.65
C ALA A 253 7.51 17.61 -1.62
N GLY A 254 7.48 18.23 -2.78
CA GLY A 254 8.51 18.03 -3.80
C GLY A 254 8.21 18.76 -5.08
N VAL A 255 8.74 18.22 -6.17
CA VAL A 255 8.56 18.74 -7.53
C VAL A 255 7.97 17.66 -8.43
N ASN A 256 7.19 18.08 -9.39
CA ASN A 256 6.59 17.28 -10.44
C ASN A 256 6.92 17.88 -11.80
N TYR A 257 7.33 17.06 -12.73
CA TYR A 257 7.40 17.41 -14.14
C TYR A 257 6.29 16.68 -14.87
N ASN A 258 5.41 17.43 -15.53
CA ASN A 258 4.22 16.93 -16.21
C ASN A 258 4.33 17.23 -17.71
N ASN A 259 4.02 16.21 -18.52
CA ASN A 259 3.94 16.32 -19.98
C ASN A 259 2.60 15.73 -20.42
N GLU A 260 1.85 16.49 -21.23
CA GLU A 260 0.51 16.15 -21.71
C GLU A 260 0.49 16.20 -23.23
N ASN A 261 0.11 15.07 -23.86
CA ASN A 261 -0.20 15.00 -25.28
C ASN A 261 -1.70 14.73 -25.43
N TYR A 262 -2.32 15.26 -26.48
CA TYR A 262 -3.76 15.22 -26.66
C TYR A 262 -4.12 14.46 -27.94
N PHE A 263 -5.34 13.90 -27.97
CA PHE A 263 -5.86 13.16 -29.13
C PHE A 263 -6.18 14.07 -30.33
N ASP A 264 -6.34 15.35 -30.11
CA ASP A 264 -6.59 16.35 -31.13
C ASP A 264 -5.27 17.07 -31.55
N ASP A 265 -5.39 18.04 -32.44
CA ASP A 265 -4.25 18.85 -32.89
C ASP A 265 -3.75 19.88 -31.83
N THR A 266 -4.22 19.78 -30.58
CA THR A 266 -3.76 20.65 -29.48
C THR A 266 -2.26 20.39 -29.23
N PRO A 267 -1.42 21.46 -29.20
CA PRO A 267 -0.01 21.28 -28.92
C PRO A 267 0.22 20.63 -27.56
N SER A 268 1.24 19.78 -27.47
CA SER A 268 1.68 19.20 -26.22
C SER A 268 1.98 20.25 -25.18
N ARG A 269 1.67 19.96 -23.92
CA ARG A 269 1.84 20.87 -22.79
C ARG A 269 2.82 20.30 -21.78
N GLU A 270 3.86 21.04 -21.51
CA GLU A 270 4.84 20.70 -20.50
C GLU A 270 4.72 21.66 -19.31
N SER A 271 4.74 21.15 -18.10
CA SER A 271 4.71 21.98 -16.90
C SER A 271 5.60 21.43 -15.79
N GLY A 272 6.38 22.35 -15.20
CA GLY A 272 7.04 22.15 -13.92
C GLY A 272 6.13 22.60 -12.79
N GLU A 273 5.93 21.76 -11.79
CA GLU A 273 5.03 22.02 -10.67
C GLU A 273 5.77 21.73 -9.35
N ALA A 274 5.52 22.51 -8.32
CA ALA A 274 5.72 22.01 -6.96
C ALA A 274 4.55 21.13 -6.58
N PHE A 275 4.70 20.26 -5.58
CA PHE A 275 3.56 19.62 -4.95
C PHE A 275 3.68 19.63 -3.44
N ILE A 276 2.53 19.67 -2.78
CA ILE A 276 2.37 19.43 -1.37
C ILE A 276 1.19 18.49 -1.17
N GLY A 277 1.40 17.45 -0.40
CA GLY A 277 0.38 16.43 -0.15
C GLY A 277 0.26 16.06 1.31
N SER A 278 -0.94 15.66 1.69
CA SER A 278 -1.23 15.02 2.97
C SER A 278 -1.99 13.72 2.74
N GLU A 279 -1.70 12.74 3.57
CA GLU A 279 -2.37 11.44 3.58
C GLU A 279 -2.73 11.08 5.02
N LEU A 280 -3.98 10.76 5.24
CA LEU A 280 -4.49 10.24 6.51
C LEU A 280 -5.15 8.89 6.25
N ASN A 281 -4.70 7.89 6.96
CA ASN A 281 -5.30 6.58 6.96
C ASN A 281 -5.59 6.16 8.40
N MET A 282 -6.85 5.92 8.69
CA MET A 282 -7.35 5.48 9.99
C MET A 282 -7.97 4.11 9.80
N TYR A 283 -7.50 3.11 10.56
CA TYR A 283 -7.99 1.75 10.45
C TYR A 283 -8.75 1.38 11.70
N ASP A 284 -9.95 0.85 11.52
CA ASP A 284 -10.72 0.17 12.55
C ASP A 284 -10.73 0.94 13.89
N ILE A 285 -10.97 2.26 13.81
CA ILE A 285 -11.13 3.11 14.98
C ILE A 285 -12.59 3.04 15.43
N GLY A 286 -12.88 2.06 16.28
CA GLY A 286 -14.24 1.65 16.56
C GLY A 286 -14.89 1.09 15.28
N ASP A 287 -15.91 1.76 14.79
CA ASP A 287 -16.65 1.32 13.60
C ASP A 287 -16.23 2.07 12.32
N LEU A 288 -15.16 2.89 12.39
CA LEU A 288 -14.74 3.77 11.30
C LEU A 288 -13.39 3.37 10.72
N SER A 289 -13.36 3.14 9.41
CA SER A 289 -12.15 3.11 8.61
C SER A 289 -12.17 4.26 7.60
N LEU A 290 -11.10 5.05 7.53
CA LEU A 290 -11.01 6.25 6.72
C LEU A 290 -9.64 6.32 6.04
N TYR A 291 -9.66 6.46 4.72
CA TYR A 291 -8.51 6.89 3.94
C TYR A 291 -8.82 8.22 3.27
N THR A 292 -7.96 9.20 3.40
CA THR A 292 -8.06 10.45 2.66
C THR A 292 -6.70 10.97 2.24
N GLN A 293 -6.63 11.47 1.02
CA GLN A 293 -5.43 12.06 0.44
C GLN A 293 -5.79 13.34 -0.28
N VAL A 294 -4.98 14.37 -0.07
CA VAL A 294 -5.05 15.63 -0.80
C VAL A 294 -3.66 15.97 -1.33
N VAL A 295 -3.55 16.26 -2.60
CA VAL A 295 -2.31 16.74 -3.22
C VAL A 295 -2.60 17.98 -4.06
N ALA A 296 -1.92 19.07 -3.76
CA ALA A 296 -1.98 20.30 -4.54
C ALA A 296 -0.70 20.47 -5.36
N TYR A 297 -0.85 20.91 -6.62
CA TYR A 297 0.23 21.10 -7.58
C TYR A 297 0.22 22.54 -8.10
N PRO A 298 0.77 23.50 -7.35
CA PRO A 298 1.00 24.85 -7.89
C PRO A 298 2.05 24.80 -9.00
N SER A 299 1.71 25.32 -10.18
CA SER A 299 2.63 25.33 -11.31
C SER A 299 3.75 26.36 -11.10
N LEU A 300 4.97 25.96 -11.41
CA LEU A 300 6.17 26.80 -11.40
C LEU A 300 6.44 27.40 -12.77
N SER A 301 5.96 26.76 -13.84
CA SER A 301 6.15 27.20 -15.23
C SER A 301 4.98 28.01 -15.78
N GLU A 302 3.76 27.79 -15.24
CA GLU A 302 2.55 28.46 -15.68
C GLU A 302 1.96 29.31 -14.55
N SER A 303 2.07 30.63 -14.67
CA SER A 303 1.64 31.55 -13.62
C SER A 303 0.17 31.35 -13.25
N GLY A 304 -0.11 31.03 -11.99
CA GLY A 304 -1.47 30.90 -11.44
C GLY A 304 -2.23 29.63 -11.81
N ARG A 305 -1.58 28.64 -12.44
CA ARG A 305 -2.17 27.29 -12.57
C ARG A 305 -2.03 26.54 -11.26
N LEU A 306 -3.13 25.94 -10.82
CA LEU A 306 -3.23 25.06 -9.66
C LEU A 306 -4.03 23.83 -10.03
N ARG A 307 -3.44 22.67 -9.87
CA ARG A 307 -4.14 21.38 -9.91
C ARG A 307 -4.27 20.82 -8.51
N THR A 308 -5.31 20.08 -8.27
CA THR A 308 -5.55 19.42 -6.97
C THR A 308 -6.18 18.05 -7.19
N ASP A 309 -5.61 17.05 -6.57
CA ASP A 309 -6.19 15.70 -6.50
C ASP A 309 -6.65 15.46 -5.06
N PHE A 310 -7.89 15.01 -4.92
CA PHE A 310 -8.49 14.62 -3.65
C PHE A 310 -9.06 13.21 -3.76
N ARG A 311 -8.82 12.41 -2.75
CA ARG A 311 -9.42 11.09 -2.59
C ARG A 311 -9.90 10.91 -1.17
N LEU A 312 -11.08 10.31 -1.02
CA LEU A 312 -11.68 9.89 0.24
C LEU A 312 -12.29 8.51 0.05
N ASP A 313 -11.92 7.57 0.91
CA ASP A 313 -12.57 6.28 1.06
C ASP A 313 -12.92 6.12 2.54
N MET A 314 -14.21 6.02 2.84
CA MET A 314 -14.71 5.85 4.21
C MET A 314 -15.58 4.60 4.28
N LYS A 315 -15.39 3.79 5.29
CA LYS A 315 -16.29 2.71 5.66
C LYS A 315 -16.73 2.95 7.11
N TYR A 316 -18.03 2.99 7.34
CA TYR A 316 -18.61 3.04 8.67
C TYR A 316 -19.46 1.80 8.91
N GLU A 317 -19.17 1.05 9.96
CA GLU A 317 -19.90 -0.15 10.35
C GLU A 317 -20.96 0.20 11.40
N PHE A 318 -22.17 -0.32 11.19
CA PHE A 318 -23.28 -0.12 12.11
C PHE A 318 -23.49 -1.41 12.94
N PHE A 319 -24.51 -1.38 13.78
CA PHE A 319 -24.97 -2.57 14.47
C PHE A 319 -25.38 -3.69 13.48
N SER A 320 -25.22 -4.95 13.89
CA SER A 320 -25.63 -6.14 13.11
C SER A 320 -24.96 -6.25 11.73
N ASP A 321 -23.68 -5.89 11.63
CA ASP A 321 -22.80 -6.08 10.45
C ASP A 321 -23.23 -5.31 9.20
N PHE A 322 -24.11 -4.31 9.34
CA PHE A 322 -24.37 -3.35 8.27
C PHE A 322 -23.24 -2.34 8.15
N TYR A 323 -22.93 -1.93 6.94
CA TYR A 323 -21.95 -0.88 6.69
C TYR A 323 -22.37 0.11 5.60
N LEU A 324 -21.83 1.31 5.70
CA LEU A 324 -21.88 2.35 4.68
C LEU A 324 -20.45 2.60 4.18
N LYS A 325 -20.25 2.51 2.86
CA LYS A 325 -19.01 2.98 2.21
C LYS A 325 -19.30 4.22 1.41
N VAL A 326 -18.44 5.21 1.54
CA VAL A 326 -18.45 6.43 0.73
C VAL A 326 -17.05 6.57 0.13
N GLY A 327 -16.98 6.53 -1.20
CA GLY A 327 -15.77 6.76 -1.96
C GLY A 327 -15.92 8.02 -2.80
N THR A 328 -14.93 8.90 -2.78
CA THR A 328 -14.90 10.07 -3.65
C THR A 328 -13.51 10.29 -4.20
N THR A 329 -13.44 10.60 -5.48
CA THR A 329 -12.24 11.08 -6.16
C THR A 329 -12.58 12.38 -6.84
N LEU A 330 -11.71 13.40 -6.69
CA LEU A 330 -11.91 14.71 -7.29
C LEU A 330 -10.60 15.16 -7.89
N ASN A 331 -10.63 15.60 -9.14
CA ASN A 331 -9.52 16.19 -9.86
C ASN A 331 -9.92 17.61 -10.28
N TYR A 332 -9.12 18.58 -9.90
CA TYR A 332 -9.33 19.98 -10.22
C TYR A 332 -8.13 20.56 -10.96
N ASP A 333 -8.38 21.31 -12.02
CA ASP A 333 -7.39 22.13 -12.73
C ASP A 333 -8.05 23.46 -13.07
N ASN A 334 -7.55 24.56 -12.51
CA ASN A 334 -8.11 25.89 -12.77
C ASN A 334 -7.78 26.47 -14.16
N ARG A 335 -6.98 25.74 -14.95
CA ARG A 335 -6.62 26.08 -16.34
C ARG A 335 -6.59 24.85 -17.23
N PRO A 336 -7.77 24.17 -17.39
CA PRO A 336 -7.88 23.05 -18.31
C PRO A 336 -7.68 23.52 -19.77
N ILE A 337 -7.56 22.57 -20.69
CA ILE A 337 -7.62 22.88 -22.13
C ILE A 337 -9.04 23.29 -22.51
N GLU A 338 -9.15 23.98 -23.66
CA GLU A 338 -10.45 24.38 -24.17
C GLU A 338 -11.35 23.16 -24.46
N GLY A 339 -12.56 23.19 -23.95
CA GLY A 339 -13.51 22.08 -24.06
C GLY A 339 -13.46 21.06 -22.93
N ALA A 340 -12.42 21.04 -22.07
CA ALA A 340 -12.36 20.20 -20.88
C ALA A 340 -12.95 20.89 -19.65
N THR A 341 -13.47 20.10 -18.70
CA THR A 341 -13.99 20.61 -17.42
C THR A 341 -12.83 20.92 -16.46
N ASP A 342 -12.99 21.97 -15.66
CA ASP A 342 -12.06 22.33 -14.59
C ASP A 342 -12.16 21.41 -13.37
N LEU A 343 -13.31 20.75 -13.18
CA LEU A 343 -13.57 19.84 -12.08
C LEU A 343 -14.16 18.53 -12.61
N ASP A 344 -13.49 17.45 -12.29
CA ASP A 344 -13.96 16.07 -12.49
C ASP A 344 -14.05 15.36 -11.15
N TYR A 345 -15.18 14.69 -10.88
CA TYR A 345 -15.36 13.95 -9.64
C TYR A 345 -16.17 12.68 -9.83
N ILE A 346 -15.85 11.69 -9.01
CA ILE A 346 -16.62 10.47 -8.87
C ILE A 346 -17.03 10.35 -7.41
N LEU A 347 -18.33 10.23 -7.16
CA LEU A 347 -18.89 9.93 -5.84
C LEU A 347 -19.60 8.58 -5.90
N GLN A 348 -19.19 7.67 -5.03
CA GLN A 348 -19.80 6.36 -4.89
C GLN A 348 -20.26 6.15 -3.45
N THR A 349 -21.49 5.69 -3.28
CA THR A 349 -22.03 5.32 -1.98
C THR A 349 -22.54 3.90 -2.05
N THR A 350 -22.11 3.06 -1.13
CA THR A 350 -22.52 1.66 -1.04
C THR A 350 -23.01 1.39 0.37
N PHE A 351 -24.25 0.93 0.48
CA PHE A 351 -24.77 0.35 1.70
C PHE A 351 -24.74 -1.17 1.56
N GLY A 352 -24.20 -1.85 2.54
CA GLY A 352 -24.03 -3.30 2.49
C GLY A 352 -24.19 -3.93 3.86
N TRP A 353 -24.18 -5.25 3.85
CA TRP A 353 -24.19 -6.11 5.02
C TRP A 353 -23.15 -7.22 4.80
N SER A 354 -22.39 -7.55 5.84
CA SER A 354 -21.38 -8.62 5.81
C SER A 354 -21.54 -9.48 7.04
N LEU A 355 -21.52 -10.81 6.86
CA LEU A 355 -21.46 -11.80 7.94
C LEU A 355 -20.01 -12.08 8.26
#